data_2514351c1397a188a109c25710970807
#
_entry.id   2514351c1397a188a109c25710970807
#
_cell.length_a   1.000
_cell.length_b   1.000
_cell.length_c   1.000
_cell.angle_alpha   90.00
_cell.angle_beta   90.00
_cell.angle_gamma   90.00
#
_symmetry.space_group_name_H-M   'P 1'
#
loop_
_entity.id
_entity.type
_entity.pdbx_description
1 polymer ?
#
loop_
_entity_poly.entity_id
_entity_poly.type
_entity_poly.pdbx_seq_one_letter_code
_entity_poly.pdbx_strand_id
1 'polypeptide(L)'
;MDNFKKLTEQLMKIYINAESVNDLGIENYFDENVSLIGTGKHELFRNLHEFLESFKFDVKRRDKIRLEIENLYQEEERLDDDHVLAHGTVDFTGLFKDGSICFKMETRFTIIYRWTNGKWLVQHLHQSTPDLEQMDGEEFPVTLGKQVKKTRQAFHALGTAYYLILRLDLKTKRVELVKKSRKMIIDMKDYTEWNPKIEIIERVMAEPFAQKYMEFLDIQTMAARLHNKESMSSEFKLKEGA
;
A
#
# COMPACT_ATOMS: atom_id res chain seq x y z
N MET A 1 -0.16 40.08 8.29
CA MET A 1 -1.19 39.08 7.90
C MET A 1 -0.51 37.73 7.97
N ASP A 2 -0.97 36.86 8.86
CA ASP A 2 -0.36 35.57 9.04
C ASP A 2 -0.58 34.72 7.77
N ASN A 3 0.45 34.00 7.36
CA ASN A 3 0.37 33.18 6.15
C ASN A 3 0.21 31.68 6.54
N PHE A 4 -1.04 31.28 6.75
CA PHE A 4 -1.36 29.92 7.18
C PHE A 4 -1.00 28.87 6.12
N LYS A 5 -1.11 29.21 4.83
CA LYS A 5 -0.65 28.30 3.75
C LYS A 5 0.85 27.97 3.90
N LYS A 6 1.67 28.99 4.20
CA LYS A 6 3.10 28.78 4.45
C LYS A 6 3.34 27.93 5.69
N LEU A 7 2.53 28.12 6.74
CA LEU A 7 2.61 27.31 7.97
C LEU A 7 2.27 25.85 7.69
N THR A 8 1.21 25.60 6.92
CA THR A 8 0.83 24.25 6.45
C THR A 8 1.94 23.61 5.59
N GLU A 9 2.52 24.35 4.63
CA GLU A 9 3.64 23.87 3.84
C GLU A 9 4.86 23.48 4.68
N GLN A 10 5.19 24.28 5.68
CA GLN A 10 6.29 24.01 6.61
C GLN A 10 6.01 22.74 7.41
N LEU A 11 4.80 22.60 7.96
CA LEU A 11 4.37 21.42 8.70
C LEU A 11 4.51 20.15 7.85
N MET A 12 4.00 20.17 6.61
CA MET A 12 4.09 19.06 5.69
C MET A 12 5.54 18.73 5.32
N LYS A 13 6.39 19.73 5.06
CA LYS A 13 7.82 19.54 4.78
C LYS A 13 8.56 18.90 5.94
N ILE A 14 8.28 19.31 7.17
CA ILE A 14 8.85 18.68 8.36
C ILE A 14 8.42 17.22 8.43
N TYR A 15 7.13 16.95 8.21
CA TYR A 15 6.59 15.59 8.21
C TYR A 15 7.26 14.68 7.18
N ILE A 16 7.45 15.12 5.93
CA ILE A 16 8.03 14.29 4.87
C ILE A 16 9.56 14.14 4.96
N ASN A 17 10.26 15.12 5.53
CA ASN A 17 11.72 15.13 5.61
C ASN A 17 12.27 14.58 6.93
N ALA A 18 11.40 14.14 7.84
CA ALA A 18 11.84 13.64 9.13
C ALA A 18 12.65 12.35 9.01
N GLU A 19 13.90 12.40 9.38
CA GLU A 19 14.78 11.23 9.51
C GLU A 19 14.65 10.58 10.90
N SER A 20 14.36 11.37 11.92
CA SER A 20 14.05 10.90 13.27
C SER A 20 12.95 11.75 13.92
N VAL A 21 12.27 11.19 14.92
CA VAL A 21 11.25 11.93 15.67
C VAL A 21 11.86 13.11 16.44
N ASN A 22 13.11 12.99 16.86
CA ASN A 22 13.81 14.03 17.64
C ASN A 22 14.21 15.23 16.77
N ASP A 23 14.32 15.04 15.45
CA ASP A 23 14.73 16.11 14.52
C ASP A 23 13.55 16.93 14.01
N LEU A 24 12.32 16.53 14.37
CA LEU A 24 11.12 17.14 13.79
C LEU A 24 10.87 18.57 14.22
N GLY A 25 11.20 18.92 15.48
CA GLY A 25 10.70 20.16 16.06
C GLY A 25 9.17 20.32 15.92
N ILE A 26 8.50 19.19 15.68
CA ILE A 26 7.06 19.15 15.37
C ILE A 26 6.23 19.65 16.55
N GLU A 27 6.73 19.46 17.77
CA GLU A 27 6.16 20.00 18.99
C GLU A 27 6.03 21.53 18.99
N ASN A 28 6.80 22.22 18.14
CA ASN A 28 6.70 23.68 17.96
C ASN A 28 5.50 24.10 17.13
N TYR A 29 4.87 23.15 16.43
CA TYR A 29 3.74 23.39 15.53
C TYR A 29 2.41 22.88 16.07
N PHE A 30 2.42 21.99 17.06
CA PHE A 30 1.22 21.37 17.61
C PHE A 30 0.95 21.80 19.05
N ASP A 31 -0.33 21.92 19.39
CA ASP A 31 -0.78 22.01 20.79
C ASP A 31 -0.58 20.66 21.47
N GLU A 32 -0.27 20.64 22.76
CA GLU A 32 -0.11 19.39 23.54
C GLU A 32 -1.37 18.51 23.51
N ASN A 33 -2.55 19.16 23.49
CA ASN A 33 -3.85 18.52 23.44
C ASN A 33 -4.42 18.41 22.03
N VAL A 34 -3.55 18.46 21.01
CA VAL A 34 -3.97 18.34 19.62
C VAL A 34 -4.71 17.02 19.39
N SER A 35 -5.78 17.06 18.61
CA SER A 35 -6.42 15.86 18.09
C SER A 35 -6.07 15.67 16.63
N LEU A 36 -5.66 14.44 16.24
CA LEU A 36 -5.32 14.13 14.88
C LEU A 36 -6.11 12.92 14.39
N ILE A 37 -6.59 13.02 13.16
CA ILE A 37 -7.22 11.93 12.41
C ILE A 37 -6.43 11.80 11.11
N GLY A 38 -5.71 10.70 10.96
CA GLY A 38 -4.94 10.42 9.75
C GLY A 38 -5.72 9.57 8.75
N THR A 39 -5.05 9.19 7.67
CA THR A 39 -5.64 8.38 6.58
C THR A 39 -5.66 6.88 6.91
N GLY A 40 -4.89 6.44 7.87
CA GLY A 40 -4.77 5.04 8.27
C GLY A 40 -5.89 4.58 9.22
N LYS A 41 -6.20 3.29 9.19
CA LYS A 41 -7.32 2.68 9.95
C LYS A 41 -7.27 2.96 11.45
N HIS A 42 -6.10 3.15 12.04
CA HIS A 42 -5.90 3.31 13.48
C HIS A 42 -5.29 4.66 13.85
N GLU A 43 -5.28 5.60 12.92
CA GLU A 43 -4.69 6.92 13.08
C GLU A 43 -5.71 7.91 13.67
N LEU A 44 -6.10 7.67 14.92
CA LEU A 44 -6.88 8.58 15.73
C LEU A 44 -6.08 8.86 17.01
N PHE A 45 -5.48 10.06 17.11
CA PHE A 45 -4.65 10.48 18.23
C PHE A 45 -5.34 11.60 19.00
N ARG A 46 -5.31 11.52 20.31
CA ARG A 46 -6.01 12.44 21.22
C ARG A 46 -5.12 13.53 21.79
N ASN A 47 -3.81 13.40 21.59
CA ASN A 47 -2.81 14.34 22.03
C ASN A 47 -1.51 14.16 21.25
N LEU A 48 -0.60 15.11 21.40
CA LEU A 48 0.69 15.10 20.73
C LEU A 48 1.55 13.88 21.06
N HIS A 49 1.49 13.40 22.30
CA HIS A 49 2.29 12.25 22.74
C HIS A 49 1.89 10.97 21.98
N GLU A 50 0.58 10.67 21.89
CA GLU A 50 0.09 9.51 21.12
C GLU A 50 0.51 9.58 19.65
N PHE A 51 0.42 10.76 19.05
CA PHE A 51 0.87 10.98 17.66
C PHE A 51 2.37 10.72 17.50
N LEU A 52 3.22 11.29 18.35
CA LEU A 52 4.68 11.12 18.26
C LEU A 52 5.11 9.66 18.46
N GLU A 53 4.44 8.91 19.35
CA GLU A 53 4.72 7.49 19.54
C GLU A 53 4.39 6.68 18.26
N SER A 54 3.25 6.95 17.63
CA SER A 54 2.91 6.31 16.34
C SER A 54 3.89 6.71 15.25
N PHE A 55 4.25 7.97 15.18
CA PHE A 55 5.14 8.51 14.16
C PHE A 55 6.55 7.89 14.18
N LYS A 56 7.05 7.47 15.36
CA LYS A 56 8.31 6.71 15.48
C LYS A 56 8.32 5.43 14.64
N PHE A 57 7.17 4.77 14.49
CA PHE A 57 7.07 3.57 13.66
C PHE A 57 7.08 3.92 12.16
N ASP A 58 6.47 5.02 11.77
CA ASP A 58 6.42 5.46 10.38
C ASP A 58 7.79 5.91 9.88
N VAL A 59 8.53 6.65 10.67
CA VAL A 59 9.91 7.05 10.35
C VAL A 59 10.79 5.84 10.07
N LYS A 60 10.70 4.77 10.90
CA LYS A 60 11.46 3.53 10.67
C LYS A 60 11.13 2.81 9.35
N ARG A 61 9.91 3.01 8.83
CA ARG A 61 9.47 2.40 7.55
C ARG A 61 9.90 3.22 6.33
N ARG A 62 10.27 4.49 6.53
CA ARG A 62 10.65 5.41 5.44
C ARG A 62 12.00 5.15 4.81
N ASP A 63 12.84 4.28 5.37
CA ASP A 63 14.14 3.90 4.79
C ASP A 63 14.06 3.44 3.32
N LYS A 64 12.87 3.08 2.85
CA LYS A 64 12.65 2.52 1.51
C LYS A 64 11.94 3.47 0.56
N ILE A 65 11.28 4.52 1.06
CA ILE A 65 10.40 5.39 0.28
C ILE A 65 10.70 6.85 0.63
N ARG A 66 10.98 7.66 -0.38
CA ARG A 66 11.03 9.12 -0.27
C ARG A 66 9.65 9.68 -0.54
N LEU A 67 9.19 10.61 0.29
CA LEU A 67 7.92 11.32 0.09
C LEU A 67 8.16 12.67 -0.55
N GLU A 68 7.29 13.05 -1.48
CA GLU A 68 7.20 14.38 -2.08
C GLU A 68 5.78 14.89 -1.98
N ILE A 69 5.62 16.21 -1.89
CA ILE A 69 4.33 16.90 -1.89
C ILE A 69 4.25 17.86 -3.06
N GLU A 70 3.08 17.89 -3.70
CA GLU A 70 2.79 18.77 -4.82
C GLU A 70 1.35 19.31 -4.69
N ASN A 71 1.00 20.32 -5.48
CA ASN A 71 -0.37 20.81 -5.69
C ASN A 71 -1.12 21.14 -4.39
N LEU A 72 -0.44 21.79 -3.41
CA LEU A 72 -1.12 22.25 -2.21
C LEU A 72 -2.11 23.36 -2.55
N TYR A 73 -3.39 23.05 -2.44
CA TYR A 73 -4.50 24.00 -2.45
C TYR A 73 -5.04 24.18 -1.04
N GLN A 74 -5.28 25.44 -0.60
CA GLN A 74 -5.77 25.74 0.73
C GLN A 74 -6.68 26.97 0.69
N GLU A 75 -7.80 26.85 1.39
CA GLU A 75 -8.67 27.97 1.78
C GLU A 75 -8.62 28.14 3.29
N GLU A 76 -8.87 29.37 3.75
CA GLU A 76 -8.74 29.76 5.15
C GLU A 76 -9.98 30.54 5.58
N GLU A 77 -10.50 30.21 6.76
CA GLU A 77 -11.61 30.91 7.39
C GLU A 77 -11.24 31.24 8.85
N ARG A 78 -11.34 32.51 9.22
CA ARG A 78 -11.17 32.94 10.61
C ARG A 78 -12.45 32.63 11.37
N LEU A 79 -12.36 31.74 12.35
CA LEU A 79 -13.50 31.34 13.17
C LEU A 79 -13.76 32.35 14.29
N ASP A 80 -12.69 32.85 14.94
CA ASP A 80 -12.71 33.89 15.97
C ASP A 80 -11.32 34.56 16.07
N ASP A 81 -11.07 35.32 17.13
CA ASP A 81 -9.80 36.04 17.32
C ASP A 81 -8.59 35.11 17.46
N ASP A 82 -8.80 33.92 18.02
CA ASP A 82 -7.75 32.96 18.34
C ASP A 82 -7.78 31.67 17.50
N HIS A 83 -8.76 31.51 16.59
CA HIS A 83 -8.87 30.31 15.77
C HIS A 83 -9.02 30.60 14.29
N VAL A 84 -8.31 29.81 13.49
CA VAL A 84 -8.42 29.76 12.02
C VAL A 84 -8.60 28.34 11.54
N LEU A 85 -9.60 28.14 10.72
CA LEU A 85 -9.81 26.90 9.96
C LEU A 85 -9.07 27.03 8.63
N ALA A 86 -8.23 26.05 8.33
CA ALA A 86 -7.63 25.85 7.01
C ALA A 86 -8.09 24.49 6.47
N HIS A 87 -8.53 24.44 5.23
CA HIS A 87 -8.90 23.19 4.58
C HIS A 87 -8.47 23.20 3.11
N GLY A 88 -8.26 22.00 2.56
CA GLY A 88 -7.79 21.90 1.19
C GLY A 88 -7.37 20.51 0.77
N THR A 89 -6.57 20.47 -0.28
CA THR A 89 -6.01 19.24 -0.85
C THR A 89 -4.51 19.34 -1.03
N VAL A 90 -3.84 18.20 -1.04
CA VAL A 90 -2.41 18.07 -1.33
C VAL A 90 -2.13 16.71 -1.92
N ASP A 91 -1.25 16.64 -2.90
CA ASP A 91 -0.79 15.41 -3.51
C ASP A 91 0.47 14.89 -2.81
N PHE A 92 0.43 13.63 -2.38
CA PHE A 92 1.60 12.91 -1.89
C PHE A 92 2.07 11.92 -2.96
N THR A 93 3.36 11.95 -3.27
CA THR A 93 4.02 10.96 -4.12
C THR A 93 5.08 10.22 -3.31
N GLY A 94 4.97 8.89 -3.24
CA GLY A 94 6.00 8.03 -2.69
C GLY A 94 6.90 7.49 -3.79
N LEU A 95 8.21 7.64 -3.64
CA LEU A 95 9.23 7.20 -4.60
C LEU A 95 10.12 6.12 -3.97
N PHE A 96 10.39 5.04 -4.71
CA PHE A 96 11.42 4.09 -4.34
C PHE A 96 12.83 4.70 -4.49
N LYS A 97 13.87 4.03 -3.97
CA LYS A 97 15.27 4.48 -4.06
C LYS A 97 15.79 4.63 -5.49
N ASP A 98 15.21 3.90 -6.44
CA ASP A 98 15.54 3.99 -7.88
C ASP A 98 14.79 5.12 -8.61
N GLY A 99 13.98 5.91 -7.88
CA GLY A 99 13.18 7.00 -8.42
C GLY A 99 11.85 6.56 -9.04
N SER A 100 11.53 5.28 -9.08
CA SER A 100 10.23 4.82 -9.56
C SER A 100 9.11 5.14 -8.56
N ILE A 101 7.92 5.42 -9.08
CA ILE A 101 6.76 5.78 -8.26
C ILE A 101 6.24 4.54 -7.54
N CYS A 102 6.18 4.60 -6.21
CA CYS A 102 5.55 3.61 -5.35
C CYS A 102 4.03 3.81 -5.27
N PHE A 103 3.62 5.06 -5.03
CA PHE A 103 2.21 5.47 -5.00
C PHE A 103 2.06 6.97 -5.29
N LYS A 104 0.86 7.36 -5.73
CA LYS A 104 0.37 8.73 -5.72
C LYS A 104 -0.96 8.76 -5.00
N MET A 105 -1.17 9.79 -4.18
CA MET A 105 -2.34 9.89 -3.34
C MET A 105 -2.74 11.37 -3.19
N GLU A 106 -3.93 11.71 -3.65
CA GLU A 106 -4.57 12.97 -3.28
C GLU A 106 -5.09 12.86 -1.84
N THR A 107 -4.80 13.85 -1.02
CA THR A 107 -5.23 13.90 0.37
C THR A 107 -5.99 15.18 0.61
N ARG A 108 -7.15 15.08 1.21
CA ARG A 108 -7.93 16.20 1.72
C ARG A 108 -7.55 16.42 3.17
N PHE A 109 -7.46 17.67 3.59
CA PHE A 109 -7.14 18.00 4.98
C PHE A 109 -8.04 19.11 5.52
N THR A 110 -8.17 19.11 6.85
CA THR A 110 -8.74 20.17 7.64
C THR A 110 -7.83 20.40 8.84
N ILE A 111 -7.43 21.66 9.06
CA ILE A 111 -6.55 22.06 10.16
C ILE A 111 -7.25 23.19 10.93
N ILE A 112 -7.32 23.08 12.27
CA ILE A 112 -7.66 24.18 13.13
C ILE A 112 -6.38 24.69 13.76
N TYR A 113 -6.01 25.91 13.44
CA TYR A 113 -4.94 26.65 14.10
C TYR A 113 -5.50 27.44 15.26
N ARG A 114 -4.80 27.40 16.39
CA ARG A 114 -5.11 28.19 17.58
C ARG A 114 -3.96 29.11 17.95
N TRP A 115 -4.27 30.37 18.21
CA TRP A 115 -3.31 31.32 18.77
C TRP A 115 -3.12 31.07 20.25
N THR A 116 -1.90 30.76 20.66
CA THR A 116 -1.56 30.53 22.06
C THR A 116 -0.08 30.85 22.30
N ASN A 117 0.21 31.53 23.44
CA ASN A 117 1.58 31.89 23.82
C ASN A 117 2.38 32.62 22.72
N GLY A 118 1.72 33.50 21.96
CA GLY A 118 2.38 34.32 20.94
C GLY A 118 2.66 33.62 19.61
N LYS A 119 2.07 32.45 19.38
CA LYS A 119 2.22 31.68 18.13
C LYS A 119 0.96 30.92 17.76
N TRP A 120 0.85 30.58 16.46
CA TRP A 120 -0.19 29.69 15.96
C TRP A 120 0.25 28.24 16.08
N LEU A 121 -0.57 27.40 16.70
CA LEU A 121 -0.37 25.97 16.85
C LEU A 121 -1.54 25.19 16.24
N VAL A 122 -1.27 24.00 15.71
CA VAL A 122 -2.30 23.07 15.26
C VAL A 122 -3.01 22.49 16.48
N GLN A 123 -4.30 22.76 16.62
CA GLN A 123 -5.18 22.21 17.65
C GLN A 123 -5.92 20.97 17.14
N HIS A 124 -6.25 20.94 15.85
CA HIS A 124 -6.86 19.78 15.20
C HIS A 124 -6.29 19.60 13.80
N LEU A 125 -6.06 18.36 13.42
CA LEU A 125 -5.73 17.99 12.05
C LEU A 125 -6.54 16.76 11.66
N HIS A 126 -7.28 16.85 10.57
CA HIS A 126 -7.91 15.71 9.92
C HIS A 126 -7.37 15.57 8.50
N GLN A 127 -7.00 14.36 8.13
CA GLN A 127 -6.63 13.98 6.78
C GLN A 127 -7.49 12.80 6.31
N SER A 128 -7.89 12.84 5.05
CA SER A 128 -8.64 11.76 4.40
C SER A 128 -8.22 11.62 2.96
N THR A 129 -8.32 10.41 2.42
CA THR A 129 -8.16 10.16 0.99
C THR A 129 -9.52 9.93 0.36
N PRO A 130 -9.80 10.47 -0.84
CA PRO A 130 -10.99 10.08 -1.57
C PRO A 130 -10.92 8.61 -1.95
N ASP A 131 -12.05 7.95 -1.99
CA ASP A 131 -12.15 6.63 -2.62
C ASP A 131 -12.19 6.84 -4.15
N LEU A 132 -11.05 6.62 -4.81
CA LEU A 132 -10.91 6.85 -6.25
C LEU A 132 -11.75 5.88 -7.11
N GLU A 133 -12.28 4.82 -6.51
CA GLU A 133 -13.13 3.84 -7.20
C GLU A 133 -14.62 4.10 -6.97
N GLN A 134 -14.97 5.12 -6.17
CA GLN A 134 -16.34 5.56 -6.00
C GLN A 134 -16.83 6.23 -7.29
N MET A 135 -17.96 5.76 -7.81
CA MET A 135 -18.56 6.32 -9.03
C MET A 135 -19.23 7.67 -8.73
N ASP A 136 -19.26 8.56 -9.71
CA ASP A 136 -19.98 9.84 -9.61
C ASP A 136 -21.45 9.60 -9.26
N GLY A 137 -21.93 10.28 -8.22
CA GLY A 137 -23.31 10.13 -7.71
C GLY A 137 -23.51 8.94 -6.77
N GLU A 138 -22.50 8.18 -6.45
CA GLU A 138 -22.53 7.13 -5.44
C GLU A 138 -22.28 7.73 -4.04
N GLU A 139 -23.22 7.59 -3.11
CA GLU A 139 -23.06 8.07 -1.73
C GLU A 139 -22.04 7.20 -0.95
N PHE A 140 -22.01 5.89 -1.24
CA PHE A 140 -21.08 4.92 -0.66
C PHE A 140 -20.48 4.05 -1.77
N PRO A 141 -19.26 3.50 -1.63
CA PRO A 141 -18.58 2.70 -2.67
C PRO A 141 -19.19 1.30 -2.83
N VAL A 142 -20.49 1.25 -3.18
CA VAL A 142 -21.28 0.01 -3.33
C VAL A 142 -20.79 -0.81 -4.52
N THR A 143 -20.41 -0.13 -5.60
CA THR A 143 -19.94 -0.78 -6.83
C THR A 143 -18.63 -1.50 -6.59
N LEU A 144 -17.68 -0.86 -5.92
CA LEU A 144 -16.41 -1.49 -5.49
C LEU A 144 -16.67 -2.72 -4.61
N GLY A 145 -17.52 -2.59 -3.59
CA GLY A 145 -17.87 -3.71 -2.71
C GLY A 145 -18.42 -4.91 -3.47
N LYS A 146 -19.28 -4.67 -4.48
CA LYS A 146 -19.80 -5.73 -5.37
C LYS A 146 -18.72 -6.35 -6.24
N GLN A 147 -17.81 -5.56 -6.80
CA GLN A 147 -16.70 -6.05 -7.63
C GLN A 147 -15.71 -6.87 -6.80
N VAL A 148 -15.30 -6.39 -5.63
CA VAL A 148 -14.42 -7.12 -4.70
C VAL A 148 -15.06 -8.45 -4.29
N LYS A 149 -16.36 -8.45 -3.99
CA LYS A 149 -17.09 -9.69 -3.66
C LYS A 149 -17.12 -10.67 -4.82
N LYS A 150 -17.41 -10.22 -6.04
CA LYS A 150 -17.40 -11.05 -7.26
C LYS A 150 -16.00 -11.61 -7.54
N THR A 151 -14.97 -10.78 -7.45
CA THR A 151 -13.57 -11.20 -7.64
C THR A 151 -13.17 -12.24 -6.60
N ARG A 152 -13.48 -12.02 -5.32
CA ARG A 152 -13.25 -13.02 -4.25
C ARG A 152 -13.99 -14.32 -4.52
N GLN A 153 -15.24 -14.28 -4.95
CA GLN A 153 -16.01 -15.49 -5.28
C GLN A 153 -15.40 -16.24 -6.46
N ALA A 154 -14.96 -15.53 -7.52
CA ALA A 154 -14.27 -16.12 -8.65
C ALA A 154 -12.94 -16.77 -8.23
N PHE A 155 -12.12 -16.08 -7.44
CA PHE A 155 -10.88 -16.66 -6.88
C PHE A 155 -11.14 -17.85 -5.96
N HIS A 156 -12.22 -17.81 -5.19
CA HIS A 156 -12.59 -18.94 -4.34
C HIS A 156 -13.02 -20.15 -5.18
N ALA A 157 -13.82 -19.93 -6.22
CA ALA A 157 -14.25 -20.98 -7.15
C ALA A 157 -13.05 -21.60 -7.89
N LEU A 158 -12.15 -20.77 -8.45
CA LEU A 158 -10.90 -21.24 -9.05
C LEU A 158 -10.07 -22.06 -8.04
N GLY A 159 -10.00 -21.59 -6.81
CA GLY A 159 -9.23 -22.30 -5.79
C GLY A 159 -9.83 -23.62 -5.31
N THR A 160 -11.09 -23.93 -5.62
CA THR A 160 -11.63 -25.28 -5.40
C THR A 160 -11.25 -26.25 -6.53
N ALA A 161 -11.00 -25.69 -7.73
CA ALA A 161 -10.62 -26.46 -8.91
C ALA A 161 -9.10 -26.72 -8.98
N TYR A 162 -8.27 -25.88 -8.34
CA TYR A 162 -6.81 -25.96 -8.43
C TYR A 162 -6.17 -26.26 -7.06
N TYR A 163 -5.15 -27.14 -7.06
CA TYR A 163 -4.36 -27.46 -5.87
C TYR A 163 -3.41 -26.32 -5.48
N LEU A 164 -2.93 -25.58 -6.48
CA LEU A 164 -1.96 -24.50 -6.33
C LEU A 164 -2.19 -23.44 -7.38
N ILE A 165 -2.18 -22.18 -6.98
CA ILE A 165 -2.16 -21.01 -7.88
C ILE A 165 -0.98 -20.16 -7.49
N LEU A 166 -0.07 -19.94 -8.43
CA LEU A 166 1.11 -19.10 -8.29
C LEU A 166 1.02 -17.94 -9.29
N ARG A 167 1.50 -16.79 -8.87
CA ARG A 167 1.80 -15.66 -9.75
C ARG A 167 3.31 -15.58 -9.93
N LEU A 168 3.77 -15.57 -11.16
CA LEU A 168 5.17 -15.47 -11.51
C LEU A 168 5.43 -14.20 -12.30
N ASP A 169 6.31 -13.34 -11.79
CA ASP A 169 6.84 -12.21 -12.54
C ASP A 169 8.01 -12.69 -13.41
N LEU A 170 7.82 -12.70 -14.72
CA LEU A 170 8.82 -13.21 -15.67
C LEU A 170 10.08 -12.34 -15.77
N LYS A 171 10.03 -11.06 -15.36
CA LYS A 171 11.19 -10.14 -15.36
C LYS A 171 12.04 -10.33 -14.11
N THR A 172 11.38 -10.30 -12.96
CA THR A 172 12.06 -10.38 -11.64
C THR A 172 12.25 -11.80 -11.14
N LYS A 173 11.62 -12.80 -11.79
CA LYS A 173 11.57 -14.21 -11.38
C LYS A 173 10.94 -14.44 -10.00
N ARG A 174 10.25 -13.43 -9.47
CA ARG A 174 9.56 -13.54 -8.17
C ARG A 174 8.30 -14.37 -8.30
N VAL A 175 8.09 -15.21 -7.30
CA VAL A 175 6.90 -16.06 -7.18
C VAL A 175 6.05 -15.57 -6.01
N GLU A 176 4.78 -15.41 -6.26
CA GLU A 176 3.77 -15.11 -5.26
C GLU A 176 2.80 -16.27 -5.13
N LEU A 177 2.64 -16.79 -3.93
CA LEU A 177 1.63 -17.81 -3.64
C LEU A 177 0.25 -17.15 -3.55
N VAL A 178 -0.57 -17.30 -4.58
CA VAL A 178 -1.94 -16.78 -4.60
C VAL A 178 -2.88 -17.69 -3.79
N LYS A 179 -2.74 -19.01 -3.98
CA LYS A 179 -3.54 -20.01 -3.24
C LYS A 179 -2.87 -21.37 -3.19
N LYS A 180 -3.08 -22.06 -2.07
CA LYS A 180 -2.66 -23.44 -1.83
C LYS A 180 -3.83 -24.25 -1.25
N SER A 181 -4.07 -25.44 -1.77
CA SER A 181 -5.02 -26.39 -1.18
C SER A 181 -4.50 -26.91 0.17
N ARG A 182 -5.41 -27.12 1.13
CA ARG A 182 -5.08 -27.75 2.42
C ARG A 182 -4.51 -29.16 2.30
N LYS A 183 -4.77 -29.82 1.18
CA LYS A 183 -4.27 -31.19 0.90
C LYS A 183 -2.83 -31.20 0.40
N MET A 184 -2.24 -30.04 0.10
CA MET A 184 -0.88 -29.95 -0.42
C MET A 184 0.14 -29.91 0.72
N ILE A 185 1.02 -30.90 0.77
CA ILE A 185 2.01 -31.12 1.84
C ILE A 185 3.25 -30.23 1.66
N ILE A 186 3.47 -29.65 0.46
CA ILE A 186 4.65 -28.83 0.16
C ILE A 186 4.59 -27.52 0.94
N ASP A 187 5.61 -27.24 1.74
CA ASP A 187 5.78 -25.93 2.38
C ASP A 187 6.35 -24.94 1.36
N MET A 188 5.53 -23.93 1.03
CA MET A 188 5.85 -22.90 0.03
C MET A 188 6.36 -21.60 0.66
N LYS A 189 6.63 -21.55 1.97
CA LYS A 189 7.07 -20.33 2.66
C LYS A 189 8.39 -19.78 2.15
N ASP A 190 9.25 -20.63 1.62
CA ASP A 190 10.59 -20.28 1.14
C ASP A 190 10.66 -20.03 -0.37
N TYR A 191 9.51 -20.09 -1.08
CA TYR A 191 9.46 -19.83 -2.52
C TYR A 191 9.28 -18.34 -2.80
N THR A 192 10.36 -17.59 -2.70
CA THR A 192 10.41 -16.18 -3.12
C THR A 192 10.92 -16.01 -4.55
N GLU A 193 11.67 -16.98 -5.05
CA GLU A 193 12.21 -17.02 -6.40
C GLU A 193 11.78 -18.29 -7.13
N TRP A 194 11.57 -18.16 -8.44
CA TRP A 194 11.22 -19.29 -9.29
C TRP A 194 12.40 -20.26 -9.39
N ASN A 195 12.32 -21.34 -8.65
CA ASN A 195 13.26 -22.45 -8.72
C ASN A 195 12.48 -23.76 -8.57
N PRO A 196 12.02 -24.36 -9.70
CA PRO A 196 11.36 -25.64 -9.65
C PRO A 196 12.34 -26.70 -9.14
N LYS A 197 12.08 -27.23 -7.94
CA LYS A 197 12.93 -28.28 -7.34
C LYS A 197 12.75 -29.58 -8.12
N ILE A 198 13.73 -29.89 -8.94
CA ILE A 198 13.76 -31.09 -9.81
C ILE A 198 13.49 -32.36 -8.99
N GLU A 199 14.12 -32.50 -7.83
CA GLU A 199 13.95 -33.64 -6.94
C GLU A 199 12.48 -33.88 -6.50
N ILE A 200 11.73 -32.80 -6.27
CA ILE A 200 10.30 -32.91 -5.92
C ILE A 200 9.50 -33.33 -7.15
N ILE A 201 9.84 -32.78 -8.32
CA ILE A 201 9.13 -33.07 -9.58
C ILE A 201 9.36 -34.54 -9.94
N GLU A 202 10.57 -35.02 -9.92
CA GLU A 202 10.93 -36.43 -10.18
C GLU A 202 10.30 -37.39 -9.18
N ARG A 203 10.11 -36.92 -7.94
CA ARG A 203 9.45 -37.74 -6.89
C ARG A 203 7.96 -37.93 -7.15
N VAL A 204 7.26 -36.91 -7.62
CA VAL A 204 5.78 -36.89 -7.73
C VAL A 204 5.27 -37.17 -9.13
N MET A 205 6.06 -36.90 -10.19
CA MET A 205 5.67 -37.11 -11.58
C MET A 205 5.98 -38.51 -12.07
N ALA A 206 5.06 -39.06 -12.86
CA ALA A 206 5.32 -40.32 -13.55
C ALA A 206 6.24 -40.08 -14.77
N GLU A 207 7.17 -40.99 -15.01
CA GLU A 207 7.96 -40.97 -16.25
C GLU A 207 7.04 -41.28 -17.47
N PRO A 208 7.14 -40.59 -18.63
CA PRO A 208 8.14 -39.57 -18.97
C PRO A 208 7.68 -38.10 -18.70
N PHE A 209 6.69 -37.90 -17.85
CA PHE A 209 6.06 -36.60 -17.65
C PHE A 209 6.94 -35.59 -16.88
N ALA A 210 7.91 -36.06 -16.12
CA ALA A 210 8.80 -35.18 -15.35
C ALA A 210 9.57 -34.22 -16.27
N GLN A 211 10.17 -34.70 -17.34
CA GLN A 211 10.88 -33.86 -18.32
C GLN A 211 9.94 -32.88 -19.00
N LYS A 212 8.78 -33.35 -19.49
CA LYS A 212 7.77 -32.51 -20.12
C LYS A 212 7.27 -31.39 -19.17
N TYR A 213 7.16 -31.68 -17.88
CA TYR A 213 6.77 -30.72 -16.85
C TYR A 213 7.84 -29.66 -16.65
N MET A 214 9.13 -30.05 -16.62
CA MET A 214 10.24 -29.12 -16.53
C MET A 214 10.31 -28.18 -17.74
N GLU A 215 10.12 -28.69 -18.95
CA GLU A 215 10.05 -27.88 -20.18
C GLU A 215 8.86 -26.92 -20.14
N PHE A 216 7.72 -27.35 -19.60
CA PHE A 216 6.54 -26.50 -19.45
C PHE A 216 6.79 -25.35 -18.48
N LEU A 217 7.53 -25.58 -17.40
CA LEU A 217 7.87 -24.62 -16.37
C LEU A 217 9.11 -23.75 -16.69
N ASP A 218 9.79 -23.99 -17.81
CA ASP A 218 10.97 -23.22 -18.19
C ASP A 218 10.61 -21.74 -18.46
N ILE A 219 11.00 -20.88 -17.53
CA ILE A 219 10.69 -19.45 -17.55
C ILE A 219 11.45 -18.69 -18.65
N GLN A 220 12.59 -19.22 -19.13
CA GLN A 220 13.35 -18.56 -20.21
C GLN A 220 12.59 -18.61 -21.52
N THR A 221 11.88 -19.70 -21.78
CA THR A 221 11.07 -19.88 -22.99
C THR A 221 9.59 -19.51 -22.79
N MET A 222 9.14 -19.35 -21.53
CA MET A 222 7.72 -19.14 -21.20
C MET A 222 7.14 -17.89 -21.87
N ALA A 223 7.86 -16.76 -21.85
CA ALA A 223 7.40 -15.51 -22.47
C ALA A 223 7.22 -15.66 -23.99
N ALA A 224 8.12 -16.36 -24.67
CA ALA A 224 8.02 -16.64 -26.11
C ALA A 224 6.87 -17.61 -26.42
N ARG A 225 6.65 -18.63 -25.59
CA ARG A 225 5.57 -19.60 -25.75
C ARG A 225 4.18 -19.00 -25.48
N LEU A 226 4.10 -17.97 -24.63
CA LEU A 226 2.87 -17.21 -24.35
C LEU A 226 2.61 -16.11 -25.38
N HIS A 227 3.60 -15.75 -26.22
CA HIS A 227 3.43 -14.69 -27.19
C HIS A 227 2.20 -14.95 -28.09
N ASN A 228 1.29 -13.96 -28.14
CA ASN A 228 0.02 -14.03 -28.88
C ASN A 228 -0.96 -15.12 -28.36
N LYS A 229 -0.81 -15.61 -27.14
CA LYS A 229 -1.73 -16.56 -26.52
C LYS A 229 -2.23 -16.01 -25.17
N GLU A 230 -3.51 -16.20 -24.90
CA GLU A 230 -4.10 -15.84 -23.60
C GLU A 230 -3.67 -16.83 -22.50
N SER A 231 -3.42 -18.09 -22.84
CA SER A 231 -3.01 -19.12 -21.87
C SER A 231 -2.28 -20.29 -22.54
N MET A 232 -1.58 -21.05 -21.72
CA MET A 232 -1.04 -22.36 -22.05
C MET A 232 -1.49 -23.37 -21.03
N SER A 233 -1.79 -24.59 -21.45
CA SER A 233 -2.08 -25.72 -20.56
C SER A 233 -1.31 -26.96 -21.01
N SER A 234 -1.04 -27.85 -20.05
CA SER A 234 -0.46 -29.16 -20.32
C SER A 234 -0.96 -30.16 -19.29
N GLU A 235 -1.14 -31.39 -19.71
CA GLU A 235 -1.55 -32.49 -18.83
C GLU A 235 -0.35 -33.33 -18.44
N PHE A 236 -0.30 -33.68 -17.16
CA PHE A 236 0.77 -34.47 -16.56
C PHE A 236 0.17 -35.55 -15.68
N LYS A 237 0.80 -36.72 -15.66
CA LYS A 237 0.39 -37.82 -14.79
C LYS A 237 1.30 -37.89 -13.55
N LEU A 238 0.67 -37.91 -12.38
CA LEU A 238 1.37 -38.16 -11.13
C LEU A 238 1.63 -39.68 -10.95
N LYS A 239 2.64 -40.01 -10.14
CA LYS A 239 2.84 -41.40 -9.68
C LYS A 239 1.67 -41.81 -8.78
N GLU A 240 1.32 -43.07 -8.81
CA GLU A 240 0.29 -43.60 -7.92
C GLU A 240 0.74 -43.48 -6.46
N GLY A 241 -0.11 -42.87 -5.63
CA GLY A 241 0.19 -42.59 -4.22
C GLY A 241 1.01 -41.35 -3.91
N ALA A 242 1.24 -40.47 -4.91
CA ALA A 242 1.93 -39.17 -4.73
C ALA A 242 0.99 -38.08 -4.22
#